data_e75fd7d143c45b77a1ab333284bbf5cb
#
_entry.id   e75fd7d143c45b77a1ab333284bbf5cb
#
_cell.length_a   1.000
_cell.length_b   1.000
_cell.length_c   1.000
_cell.angle_alpha   90.00
_cell.angle_beta   90.00
_cell.angle_gamma   90.00
#
_symmetry.space_group_name_H-M   'P 1'
#
loop_
_entity.id
_entity.type
_entity.pdbx_description
1 polymer ?
#
loop_
_entity_poly.entity_id
_entity_poly.type
_entity_poly.pdbx_seq_one_letter_code
_entity_poly.pdbx_strand_id
1 'polypeptide(L)'
;MGKEILLGAFPVFFIFLMFLGINVAPLIIASIILFFLGYLLFRQGAMPMVQNKASVEVPKTTVKFEEIGGQERAKNELREALDFLIHHDDIKKYGIRPLKGLLLTGPPGTGKTLMAKASANYTNSAFVAASGSQFVEMYVGVGAQRVRDLFKEAKQKAEKNHQDSAIIFIDE
;
A
#
# COMPACT_ATOMS: atom_id res chain seq x y z
N MET A 1 -15.53 9.18 25.91
CA MET A 1 -15.53 9.48 27.36
C MET A 1 -14.12 9.54 28.00
N GLY A 2 -13.22 8.56 27.79
CA GLY A 2 -11.91 8.57 28.46
C GLY A 2 -10.94 9.70 28.07
N LYS A 3 -10.98 10.19 26.85
CA LYS A 3 -10.07 11.23 26.35
C LYS A 3 -10.38 12.62 26.88
N GLU A 4 -11.64 12.92 27.11
CA GLU A 4 -12.10 14.22 27.64
C GLU A 4 -11.82 14.35 29.13
N ILE A 5 -11.94 13.24 29.86
CA ILE A 5 -11.63 13.17 31.30
C ILE A 5 -10.11 13.38 31.51
N LEU A 6 -9.26 12.80 30.64
CA LEU A 6 -7.81 12.95 30.72
C LEU A 6 -7.36 14.40 30.43
N LEU A 7 -8.02 15.08 29.49
CA LEU A 7 -7.71 16.47 29.13
C LEU A 7 -8.09 17.44 30.26
N GLY A 8 -9.21 17.17 30.98
CA GLY A 8 -9.65 17.97 32.12
C GLY A 8 -8.86 17.73 33.41
N ALA A 9 -8.33 16.53 33.61
CA ALA A 9 -7.54 16.21 34.80
C ALA A 9 -6.15 16.91 34.84
N PHE A 10 -5.59 17.21 33.69
CA PHE A 10 -4.26 17.82 33.57
C PHE A 10 -4.15 19.19 34.25
N PRO A 11 -5.00 20.20 33.95
CA PRO A 11 -4.92 21.50 34.61
C PRO A 11 -5.25 21.42 36.11
N VAL A 12 -6.15 20.57 36.53
CA VAL A 12 -6.53 20.39 37.95
C VAL A 12 -5.33 19.84 38.75
N PHE A 13 -4.56 18.93 38.20
CA PHE A 13 -3.35 18.39 38.81
C PHE A 13 -2.28 19.47 39.01
N PHE A 14 -2.06 20.38 38.07
CA PHE A 14 -1.12 21.51 38.22
C PHE A 14 -1.57 22.53 39.24
N ILE A 15 -2.87 22.83 39.34
CA ILE A 15 -3.43 23.70 40.37
C ILE A 15 -3.21 23.11 41.75
N PHE A 16 -3.42 21.80 41.90
CA PHE A 16 -3.19 21.09 43.16
C PHE A 16 -1.71 21.15 43.61
N LEU A 17 -0.77 20.96 42.67
CA LEU A 17 0.67 21.08 42.96
C LEU A 17 1.07 22.51 43.37
N MET A 18 0.44 23.53 42.78
CA MET A 18 0.67 24.92 43.17
C MET A 18 0.20 25.20 44.61
N PHE A 19 -0.88 24.54 45.04
CA PHE A 19 -1.41 24.67 46.42
C PHE A 19 -0.45 24.03 47.46
N LEU A 20 0.33 23.01 47.05
CA LEU A 20 1.34 22.38 47.87
C LEU A 20 2.66 23.17 47.97
N GLY A 21 2.74 24.42 47.42
CA GLY A 21 3.91 25.26 47.48
C GLY A 21 5.08 24.84 46.60
N ILE A 22 4.87 23.87 45.71
CA ILE A 22 5.90 23.38 44.78
C ILE A 22 5.99 24.36 43.61
N ASN A 23 7.21 24.75 43.21
CA ASN A 23 7.41 25.58 42.04
C ASN A 23 7.07 24.80 40.77
N VAL A 24 5.85 25.02 40.26
CA VAL A 24 5.30 24.27 39.10
C VAL A 24 5.82 24.78 37.76
N ALA A 25 6.51 25.92 37.73
CA ALA A 25 7.01 26.51 36.48
C ALA A 25 7.90 25.56 35.65
N PRO A 26 8.91 24.86 36.22
CA PRO A 26 9.74 23.94 35.45
C PRO A 26 8.95 22.72 34.94
N LEU A 27 7.93 22.27 35.67
CA LEU A 27 7.10 21.12 35.29
C LEU A 27 6.18 21.48 34.11
N ILE A 28 5.64 22.70 34.10
CA ILE A 28 4.82 23.19 32.96
C ILE A 28 5.67 23.31 31.70
N ILE A 29 6.87 23.89 31.82
CA ILE A 29 7.80 24.00 30.67
C ILE A 29 8.18 22.62 30.15
N ALA A 30 8.51 21.66 31.01
CA ALA A 30 8.83 20.30 30.63
C ALA A 30 7.65 19.60 29.92
N SER A 31 6.42 19.78 30.42
CA SER A 31 5.22 19.20 29.80
C SER A 31 4.92 19.79 28.44
N ILE A 32 5.13 21.08 28.22
CA ILE A 32 4.98 21.75 26.92
C ILE A 32 6.03 21.23 25.93
N ILE A 33 7.28 21.09 26.36
CA ILE A 33 8.37 20.55 25.52
C ILE A 33 8.06 19.11 25.12
N LEU A 34 7.60 18.27 26.06
CA LEU A 34 7.25 16.88 25.80
C LEU A 34 6.06 16.75 24.82
N PHE A 35 5.05 17.62 25.02
CA PHE A 35 3.90 17.66 24.11
C PHE A 35 4.29 18.13 22.71
N PHE A 36 5.14 19.14 22.61
CA PHE A 36 5.64 19.66 21.33
C PHE A 36 6.53 18.63 20.62
N LEU A 37 7.39 17.93 21.37
CA LEU A 37 8.20 16.84 20.83
C LEU A 37 7.33 15.68 20.35
N GLY A 38 6.32 15.28 21.12
CA GLY A 38 5.33 14.29 20.71
C GLY A 38 4.55 14.71 19.47
N TYR A 39 4.16 15.97 19.38
CA TYR A 39 3.50 16.54 18.20
C TYR A 39 4.42 16.55 16.97
N LEU A 40 5.70 16.90 17.13
CA LEU A 40 6.69 16.84 16.04
C LEU A 40 6.91 15.40 15.55
N LEU A 41 7.03 14.44 16.47
CA LEU A 41 7.17 13.02 16.14
C LEU A 41 5.91 12.49 15.44
N PHE A 42 4.73 12.91 15.86
CA PHE A 42 3.46 12.57 15.21
C PHE A 42 3.34 13.20 13.81
N ARG A 43 3.74 14.46 13.68
CA ARG A 43 3.73 15.18 12.39
C ARG A 43 4.77 14.63 11.41
N GLN A 44 5.91 14.15 11.87
CA GLN A 44 6.95 13.53 11.03
C GLN A 44 6.63 12.08 10.67
N GLY A 45 5.48 11.54 11.12
CA GLY A 45 5.13 10.14 10.86
C GLY A 45 6.10 9.15 11.54
N ALA A 46 6.85 9.61 12.53
CA ALA A 46 7.87 8.82 13.23
C ALA A 46 7.30 7.94 14.36
N MET A 47 6.08 7.44 14.24
CA MET A 47 5.83 6.13 14.79
C MET A 47 6.25 5.12 13.72
N PRO A 48 7.30 4.35 13.95
CA PRO A 48 7.48 3.13 13.20
C PRO A 48 6.36 2.18 13.68
N MET A 49 5.12 2.36 13.17
CA MET A 49 4.34 1.18 12.95
C MET A 49 5.29 0.27 12.18
N VAL A 50 5.59 -0.87 12.75
CA VAL A 50 6.28 -1.94 12.05
C VAL A 50 5.44 -2.24 10.82
N GLN A 51 5.59 -1.36 9.80
CA GLN A 51 5.27 -1.72 8.45
C GLN A 51 6.30 -2.78 8.12
N ASN A 52 5.93 -4.02 8.36
CA ASN A 52 6.49 -5.12 7.61
C ASN A 52 6.21 -4.78 6.14
N LYS A 53 7.07 -3.92 5.56
CA LYS A 53 7.18 -3.74 4.13
C LYS A 53 7.77 -5.04 3.59
N ALA A 54 6.93 -6.05 3.53
CA ALA A 54 7.15 -7.17 2.64
C ALA A 54 6.70 -6.82 1.21
N SER A 55 6.81 -5.54 0.82
CA SER A 55 6.90 -5.22 -0.59
C SER A 55 8.32 -5.58 -0.99
N VAL A 56 8.48 -6.76 -1.53
CA VAL A 56 9.67 -7.10 -2.31
C VAL A 56 9.81 -5.98 -3.33
N GLU A 57 10.81 -5.10 -3.18
CA GLU A 57 11.21 -4.20 -4.26
C GLU A 57 11.58 -5.09 -5.43
N VAL A 58 10.59 -5.37 -6.28
CA VAL A 58 10.86 -6.03 -7.54
C VAL A 58 11.50 -4.96 -8.42
N PRO A 59 12.79 -5.11 -8.78
CA PRO A 59 13.45 -4.18 -9.70
C PRO A 59 12.59 -4.09 -10.97
N LYS A 60 12.76 -2.99 -11.73
CA LYS A 60 12.09 -2.80 -13.03
C LYS A 60 12.00 -4.14 -13.73
N THR A 61 10.78 -4.64 -13.92
CA THR A 61 10.56 -5.98 -14.46
C THR A 61 11.06 -6.00 -15.88
N THR A 62 12.24 -6.57 -16.10
CA THR A 62 12.84 -6.72 -17.42
C THR A 62 12.35 -7.97 -18.14
N VAL A 63 11.58 -8.82 -17.45
CA VAL A 63 11.07 -10.09 -18.01
C VAL A 63 10.13 -9.81 -19.18
N LYS A 64 10.43 -10.39 -20.33
CA LYS A 64 9.60 -10.34 -21.53
C LYS A 64 8.86 -11.66 -21.74
N PHE A 65 7.75 -11.64 -22.48
CA PHE A 65 7.00 -12.85 -22.81
C PHE A 65 7.84 -13.86 -23.61
N GLU A 66 8.79 -13.38 -24.41
CA GLU A 66 9.68 -14.19 -25.22
C GLU A 66 10.67 -15.02 -24.38
N GLU A 67 11.00 -14.53 -23.18
CA GLU A 67 11.91 -15.20 -22.24
C GLU A 67 11.20 -16.33 -21.45
N ILE A 68 9.87 -16.40 -21.52
CA ILE A 68 9.08 -17.45 -20.85
C ILE A 68 8.94 -18.63 -21.79
N GLY A 69 9.57 -19.75 -21.44
CA GLY A 69 9.47 -20.99 -22.22
C GLY A 69 8.09 -21.64 -22.13
N GLY A 70 7.59 -22.14 -23.25
CA GLY A 70 6.30 -22.83 -23.33
C GLY A 70 5.08 -21.94 -23.13
N GLN A 71 3.92 -22.56 -22.89
CA GLN A 71 2.65 -21.87 -22.57
C GLN A 71 2.18 -20.86 -23.66
N GLU A 72 2.47 -21.13 -24.94
CA GLU A 72 2.19 -20.17 -26.02
C GLU A 72 0.71 -19.73 -26.07
N ARG A 73 -0.20 -20.68 -25.84
CA ARG A 73 -1.62 -20.36 -25.81
C ARG A 73 -1.97 -19.40 -24.69
N ALA A 74 -1.50 -19.65 -23.46
CA ALA A 74 -1.76 -18.79 -22.32
C ALA A 74 -1.09 -17.40 -22.48
N LYS A 75 0.09 -17.35 -23.08
CA LYS A 75 0.77 -16.08 -23.42
C LYS A 75 -0.03 -15.26 -24.42
N ASN A 76 -0.59 -15.88 -25.45
CA ASN A 76 -1.40 -15.20 -26.45
C ASN A 76 -2.73 -14.70 -25.87
N GLU A 77 -3.44 -15.55 -25.12
CA GLU A 77 -4.69 -15.16 -24.44
C GLU A 77 -4.44 -13.99 -23.46
N LEU A 78 -3.30 -14.00 -22.75
CA LEU A 78 -2.93 -12.93 -21.84
C LEU A 78 -2.60 -11.64 -22.61
N ARG A 79 -1.85 -11.70 -23.71
CA ARG A 79 -1.55 -10.53 -24.55
C ARG A 79 -2.82 -9.90 -25.09
N GLU A 80 -3.75 -10.69 -25.64
CA GLU A 80 -5.04 -10.19 -26.12
C GLU A 80 -5.79 -9.44 -25.02
N ALA A 81 -5.83 -10.00 -23.80
CA ALA A 81 -6.46 -9.33 -22.67
C ALA A 81 -5.74 -8.02 -22.27
N LEU A 82 -4.42 -7.97 -22.37
CA LEU A 82 -3.64 -6.77 -22.07
C LEU A 82 -3.77 -5.70 -23.16
N ASP A 83 -3.97 -6.08 -24.43
CA ASP A 83 -4.23 -5.15 -25.53
C ASP A 83 -5.53 -4.36 -25.30
N PHE A 84 -6.53 -4.97 -24.66
CA PHE A 84 -7.72 -4.24 -24.20
C PHE A 84 -7.42 -3.17 -23.15
N LEU A 85 -6.37 -3.34 -22.34
CA LEU A 85 -5.96 -2.32 -21.38
C LEU A 85 -5.16 -1.20 -22.03
N ILE A 86 -4.32 -1.53 -23.01
CA ILE A 86 -3.51 -0.56 -23.75
C ILE A 86 -4.41 0.35 -24.60
N HIS A 87 -5.41 -0.22 -25.27
CA HIS A 87 -6.34 0.49 -26.15
C HIS A 87 -7.63 0.93 -25.43
N HIS A 88 -7.55 1.18 -24.14
CA HIS A 88 -8.70 1.50 -23.29
C HIS A 88 -9.60 2.62 -23.82
N ASP A 89 -9.02 3.69 -24.36
CA ASP A 89 -9.76 4.85 -24.84
C ASP A 89 -10.55 4.55 -26.12
N ASP A 90 -10.03 3.70 -26.99
CA ASP A 90 -10.73 3.28 -28.20
C ASP A 90 -11.87 2.32 -27.87
N ILE A 91 -11.64 1.39 -26.97
CA ILE A 91 -12.64 0.42 -26.53
C ILE A 91 -13.82 1.11 -25.84
N LYS A 92 -13.55 2.14 -25.06
CA LYS A 92 -14.57 2.93 -24.38
C LYS A 92 -15.55 3.61 -25.34
N LYS A 93 -15.09 4.02 -26.53
CA LYS A 93 -15.94 4.60 -27.59
C LYS A 93 -16.98 3.61 -28.07
N TYR A 94 -16.71 2.32 -28.03
CA TYR A 94 -17.65 1.27 -28.42
C TYR A 94 -18.54 0.77 -27.26
N GLY A 95 -18.51 1.44 -26.10
CA GLY A 95 -19.33 1.06 -24.95
C GLY A 95 -18.89 -0.23 -24.24
N ILE A 96 -17.72 -0.77 -24.60
CA ILE A 96 -17.19 -2.00 -24.01
C ILE A 96 -16.59 -1.67 -22.63
N ARG A 97 -16.94 -2.46 -21.63
CA ARG A 97 -16.41 -2.30 -20.27
C ARG A 97 -14.97 -2.80 -20.23
N PRO A 98 -14.02 -2.01 -19.70
CA PRO A 98 -12.65 -2.45 -19.55
C PRO A 98 -12.54 -3.61 -18.55
N LEU A 99 -11.59 -4.50 -18.79
CA LEU A 99 -11.25 -5.57 -17.89
C LEU A 99 -10.77 -4.99 -16.56
N LYS A 100 -11.31 -5.50 -15.46
CA LYS A 100 -10.92 -5.05 -14.11
C LYS A 100 -9.86 -5.95 -13.46
N GLY A 101 -9.69 -7.15 -13.96
CA GLY A 101 -8.72 -8.09 -13.46
C GLY A 101 -8.72 -9.38 -14.28
N LEU A 102 -7.65 -10.14 -14.14
CA LEU A 102 -7.42 -11.43 -14.78
C LEU A 102 -7.08 -12.46 -13.70
N LEU A 103 -7.58 -13.67 -13.86
CA LEU A 103 -7.25 -14.78 -12.98
C LEU A 103 -6.33 -15.75 -13.72
N LEU A 104 -5.11 -15.92 -13.22
CA LEU A 104 -4.16 -16.91 -13.72
C LEU A 104 -4.31 -18.21 -12.94
N THR A 105 -4.75 -19.28 -13.59
CA THR A 105 -4.94 -20.60 -12.98
C THR A 105 -3.91 -21.59 -13.49
N GLY A 106 -3.52 -22.55 -12.68
CA GLY A 106 -2.60 -23.63 -13.07
C GLY A 106 -1.80 -24.16 -11.89
N PRO A 107 -1.13 -25.31 -12.07
CA PRO A 107 -0.28 -25.92 -11.06
C PRO A 107 0.84 -24.98 -10.59
N PRO A 108 1.42 -25.21 -9.40
CA PRO A 108 2.62 -24.48 -8.96
C PRO A 108 3.77 -24.72 -9.95
N GLY A 109 4.66 -23.74 -10.10
CA GLY A 109 5.83 -23.82 -11.01
C GLY A 109 5.53 -23.58 -12.49
N THR A 110 4.29 -23.33 -12.92
CA THR A 110 3.94 -23.08 -14.33
C THR A 110 4.27 -21.67 -14.84
N GLY A 111 4.89 -20.83 -14.03
CA GLY A 111 5.34 -19.49 -14.45
C GLY A 111 4.29 -18.38 -14.31
N LYS A 112 3.23 -18.55 -13.52
CA LYS A 112 2.19 -17.53 -13.28
C LYS A 112 2.78 -16.17 -12.87
N THR A 113 3.68 -16.16 -11.91
CA THR A 113 4.36 -14.96 -11.44
C THR A 113 5.25 -14.33 -12.53
N LEU A 114 5.90 -15.15 -13.37
CA LEU A 114 6.68 -14.64 -14.51
C LEU A 114 5.79 -14.00 -15.57
N MET A 115 4.63 -14.61 -15.86
CA MET A 115 3.63 -14.04 -16.76
C MET A 115 3.10 -12.70 -16.26
N ALA A 116 2.81 -12.59 -14.96
CA ALA A 116 2.39 -11.32 -14.36
C ALA A 116 3.46 -10.23 -14.49
N LYS A 117 4.73 -10.59 -14.30
CA LYS A 117 5.86 -9.67 -14.51
C LYS A 117 5.99 -9.27 -15.98
N ALA A 118 5.91 -10.22 -16.91
CA ALA A 118 5.97 -9.95 -18.33
C ALA A 118 4.81 -9.06 -18.80
N SER A 119 3.62 -9.22 -18.21
CA SER A 119 2.47 -8.36 -18.45
C SER A 119 2.75 -6.89 -18.09
N ALA A 120 3.40 -6.65 -16.94
CA ALA A 120 3.77 -5.30 -16.54
C ALA A 120 4.80 -4.66 -17.48
N ASN A 121 5.75 -5.46 -17.97
CA ASN A 121 6.69 -4.99 -18.98
C ASN A 121 5.99 -4.69 -20.32
N TYR A 122 5.11 -5.57 -20.77
CA TYR A 122 4.37 -5.43 -22.02
C TYR A 122 3.48 -4.17 -22.05
N THR A 123 2.81 -3.88 -20.96
CA THR A 123 1.93 -2.71 -20.82
C THR A 123 2.66 -1.45 -20.33
N ASN A 124 3.97 -1.50 -20.16
CA ASN A 124 4.77 -0.44 -19.55
C ASN A 124 4.18 0.06 -18.22
N SER A 125 3.71 -0.86 -17.38
CA SER A 125 3.06 -0.58 -16.10
C SER A 125 4.00 -0.82 -14.91
N ALA A 126 3.77 -0.10 -13.82
CA ALA A 126 4.42 -0.41 -12.54
C ALA A 126 3.93 -1.77 -12.04
N PHE A 127 4.83 -2.55 -11.44
CA PHE A 127 4.50 -3.88 -10.91
C PHE A 127 4.54 -3.88 -9.38
N VAL A 128 3.46 -4.33 -8.74
CA VAL A 128 3.39 -4.54 -7.30
C VAL A 128 2.89 -5.96 -7.04
N ALA A 129 3.60 -6.70 -6.20
CA ALA A 129 3.21 -8.04 -5.79
C ALA A 129 2.84 -8.09 -4.32
N ALA A 130 1.78 -8.80 -4.00
CA ALA A 130 1.33 -9.06 -2.63
C ALA A 130 0.94 -10.54 -2.49
N SER A 131 1.06 -11.10 -1.29
CA SER A 131 0.50 -12.40 -0.98
C SER A 131 -0.91 -12.26 -0.42
N GLY A 132 -1.82 -13.14 -0.82
CA GLY A 132 -3.19 -13.18 -0.29
C GLY A 132 -3.24 -13.30 1.24
N SER A 133 -2.29 -14.01 1.83
CA SER A 133 -2.16 -14.15 3.28
C SER A 133 -1.94 -12.81 4.02
N GLN A 134 -1.41 -11.79 3.35
CA GLN A 134 -1.21 -10.45 3.94
C GLN A 134 -2.52 -9.73 4.25
N PHE A 135 -3.64 -10.16 3.67
CA PHE A 135 -4.96 -9.55 3.86
C PHE A 135 -5.79 -10.27 4.93
N VAL A 136 -5.32 -11.44 5.39
CA VAL A 136 -5.96 -12.22 6.45
C VAL A 136 -5.43 -11.75 7.79
N GLU A 137 -6.29 -11.08 8.57
CA GLU A 137 -5.93 -10.53 9.87
C GLU A 137 -6.93 -10.93 10.94
N MET A 138 -6.43 -11.11 12.17
CA MET A 138 -7.28 -11.40 13.33
C MET A 138 -8.14 -10.22 13.76
N TYR A 139 -7.74 -8.99 13.37
CA TYR A 139 -8.46 -7.77 13.78
C TYR A 139 -9.34 -7.24 12.66
N VAL A 140 -10.60 -6.93 13.00
CA VAL A 140 -11.59 -6.40 12.06
C VAL A 140 -11.12 -5.05 11.48
N GLY A 141 -11.16 -4.94 10.15
CA GLY A 141 -10.86 -3.69 9.44
C GLY A 141 -9.41 -3.52 9.01
N VAL A 142 -8.45 -4.25 9.57
CA VAL A 142 -7.02 -4.13 9.18
C VAL A 142 -6.80 -4.67 7.78
N GLY A 143 -7.40 -5.79 7.40
CA GLY A 143 -7.30 -6.35 6.05
C GLY A 143 -7.81 -5.39 4.97
N ALA A 144 -8.95 -4.74 5.20
CA ALA A 144 -9.48 -3.75 4.26
C ALA A 144 -8.58 -2.51 4.12
N GLN A 145 -7.91 -2.10 5.19
CA GLN A 145 -6.92 -1.01 5.12
C GLN A 145 -5.70 -1.42 4.30
N ARG A 146 -5.19 -2.63 4.47
CA ARG A 146 -4.06 -3.14 3.67
C ARG A 146 -4.36 -3.21 2.18
N VAL A 147 -5.59 -3.59 1.81
CA VAL A 147 -6.00 -3.54 0.39
C VAL A 147 -5.93 -2.10 -0.14
N ARG A 148 -6.47 -1.12 0.60
CA ARG A 148 -6.40 0.30 0.19
C ARG A 148 -4.96 0.79 0.08
N ASP A 149 -4.10 0.39 1.00
CA ASP A 149 -2.69 0.77 1.02
C ASP A 149 -1.93 0.16 -0.17
N LEU A 150 -2.25 -1.08 -0.57
CA LEU A 150 -1.70 -1.73 -1.77
C LEU A 150 -2.03 -0.95 -3.04
N PHE A 151 -3.29 -0.53 -3.21
CA PHE A 151 -3.68 0.30 -4.37
C PHE A 151 -3.01 1.67 -4.35
N LYS A 152 -2.85 2.28 -3.17
CA LYS A 152 -2.13 3.53 -3.01
C LYS A 152 -0.65 3.38 -3.36
N GLU A 153 0.00 2.30 -2.91
CA GLU A 153 1.39 1.98 -3.26
C GLU A 153 1.56 1.80 -4.76
N ALA A 154 0.65 1.07 -5.41
CA ALA A 154 0.68 0.85 -6.84
C ALA A 154 0.61 2.16 -7.63
N LYS A 155 -0.29 3.07 -7.26
CA LYS A 155 -0.39 4.42 -7.85
C LYS A 155 0.90 5.23 -7.66
N GLN A 156 1.41 5.30 -6.44
CA GLN A 156 2.64 6.04 -6.14
C GLN A 156 3.84 5.50 -6.91
N LYS A 157 3.90 4.17 -7.12
CA LYS A 157 4.98 3.53 -7.88
C LYS A 157 4.88 3.86 -9.37
N ALA A 158 3.68 3.88 -9.93
CA ALA A 158 3.44 4.31 -11.31
C ALA A 158 3.86 5.77 -11.51
N GLU A 159 3.39 6.67 -10.66
CA GLU A 159 3.75 8.09 -10.69
C GLU A 159 5.27 8.32 -10.58
N LYS A 160 5.94 7.63 -9.63
CA LYS A 160 7.38 7.72 -9.45
C LYS A 160 8.18 7.25 -10.66
N ASN A 161 7.67 6.28 -11.40
CA ASN A 161 8.30 5.71 -12.59
C ASN A 161 7.86 6.39 -13.89
N HIS A 162 7.03 7.42 -13.82
CA HIS A 162 6.42 8.07 -15.00
C HIS A 162 5.66 7.08 -15.89
N GLN A 163 4.88 6.19 -15.27
CA GLN A 163 4.04 5.20 -15.93
C GLN A 163 2.57 5.51 -15.69
N ASP A 164 1.73 5.33 -16.71
CA ASP A 164 0.31 5.69 -16.66
C ASP A 164 -0.54 4.65 -15.92
N SER A 165 0.01 3.46 -15.68
CA SER A 165 -0.71 2.34 -15.09
C SER A 165 0.15 1.50 -14.16
N ALA A 166 -0.51 0.69 -13.34
CA ALA A 166 0.13 -0.29 -12.47
C ALA A 166 -0.60 -1.63 -12.51
N ILE A 167 0.17 -2.71 -12.49
CA ILE A 167 -0.34 -4.08 -12.33
C ILE A 167 -0.10 -4.51 -10.89
N ILE A 168 -1.18 -4.90 -10.23
CA ILE A 168 -1.15 -5.51 -8.91
C ILE A 168 -1.31 -7.03 -9.09
N PHE A 169 -0.31 -7.78 -8.68
CA PHE A 169 -0.34 -9.23 -8.67
C PHE A 169 -0.54 -9.73 -7.25
N ILE A 170 -1.60 -10.52 -7.04
CA ILE A 170 -1.89 -11.14 -5.74
C ILE A 170 -1.63 -12.64 -5.90
N ASP A 171 -0.58 -13.12 -5.22
CA ASP A 171 -0.25 -14.53 -5.14
C ASP A 171 -0.95 -15.18 -3.94
N GLU A 172 -1.04 -16.49 -3.93
CA GLU A 172 -1.76 -17.30 -2.92
C GLU A 172 -1.57 -16.87 -1.47
#